data_f10f14e50705e22fc7c24a83f63fdcb7
#
_entry.id   f10f14e50705e22fc7c24a83f63fdcb7
#
_cell.length_a   1.000
_cell.length_b   1.000
_cell.length_c   1.000
_cell.angle_alpha   90.00
_cell.angle_beta   90.00
_cell.angle_gamma   90.00
#
_symmetry.space_group_name_H-M   'P 1'
#
loop_
_entity.id
_entity.type
_entity.pdbx_description
1 polymer ?
#
loop_
_entity_poly.entity_id
_entity_poly.type
_entity_poly.pdbx_seq_one_letter_code
_entity_poly.pdbx_strand_id
1 'polypeptide(L)'
;GERSSIVSMLDNLGNESKVKEEGWYINAWAHLSTEKQFQLFGDLTRKTRSTQERALWEKHPESKVYYANYVRILLEDYKEKDLDNSFDYLEKEIRRGEDLDPDNAFYNYMLAAVLFKRGAEWKSNNGGKAEEWVIKDKALLDLAIVELNKAEQKPYYRRYLSEFLKERLDLFPETRRLEDRIGKMAYLASIPLPDLGLIRDLFKAIPFYVESNELPEADASQLLDAWHGFLKKAVPDAWSLIDVLVLNAIATMAEKKVADVYEAMDKPAAAKGTRRLAKQLSEPVESWKAARKSKKSNDKKSND
;
A
#
# COMPACT_ATOMS: atom_id res chain seq x y z
N GLY A 1 8.79 35.68 11.23
CA GLY A 1 9.40 34.42 11.63
C GLY A 1 8.49 33.20 11.43
N GLU A 2 7.19 33.31 11.76
CA GLU A 2 6.26 32.15 11.77
C GLU A 2 5.80 31.70 10.37
N ARG A 3 5.61 32.60 9.41
CA ARG A 3 5.24 32.21 8.03
C ARG A 3 6.34 31.42 7.30
N SER A 4 7.58 31.72 7.56
CA SER A 4 8.75 31.01 6.98
C SER A 4 8.83 29.56 7.50
N SER A 5 8.48 29.32 8.76
CA SER A 5 8.46 28.00 9.38
C SER A 5 7.40 27.07 8.78
N ILE A 6 6.17 27.58 8.54
CA ILE A 6 5.06 26.79 8.00
C ILE A 6 5.30 26.40 6.52
N VAL A 7 5.89 27.32 5.72
CA VAL A 7 6.20 27.03 4.31
C VAL A 7 7.31 25.99 4.21
N SER A 8 8.39 26.15 4.98
CA SER A 8 9.48 25.15 5.07
C SER A 8 8.96 23.76 5.50
N MET A 9 8.00 23.75 6.39
CA MET A 9 7.35 22.55 6.90
C MET A 9 6.48 21.86 5.85
N LEU A 10 5.72 22.61 5.04
CA LEU A 10 4.91 22.05 3.94
C LEU A 10 5.79 21.51 2.80
N ASP A 11 6.92 22.16 2.53
CA ASP A 11 7.90 21.72 1.54
C ASP A 11 8.65 20.45 2.00
N ASN A 12 8.76 20.21 3.32
CA ASN A 12 9.44 19.07 3.90
C ASN A 12 8.51 17.88 4.22
N LEU A 13 7.19 18.02 4.14
CA LEU A 13 6.22 16.93 4.36
C LEU A 13 6.39 15.72 3.41
N GLY A 14 7.14 15.90 2.31
CA GLY A 14 7.52 14.83 1.39
C GLY A 14 8.87 14.17 1.70
N ASN A 15 9.58 14.61 2.74
CA ASN A 15 10.92 14.12 3.07
C ASN A 15 10.98 13.65 4.54
N GLU A 16 10.64 12.38 4.78
CA GLU A 16 10.57 11.78 6.12
C GLU A 16 11.83 11.97 6.98
N SER A 17 13.02 11.94 6.35
CA SER A 17 14.29 12.14 7.06
C SER A 17 14.42 13.55 7.63
N LYS A 18 14.01 14.57 6.90
CA LYS A 18 14.05 15.97 7.35
C LYS A 18 12.99 16.29 8.41
N VAL A 19 11.81 15.69 8.32
CA VAL A 19 10.76 15.85 9.34
C VAL A 19 11.20 15.28 10.69
N LYS A 20 11.98 14.19 10.69
CA LYS A 20 12.57 13.60 11.92
C LYS A 20 13.71 14.44 12.50
N GLU A 21 14.51 15.12 11.67
CA GLU A 21 15.66 15.91 12.11
C GLU A 21 15.28 17.28 12.69
N GLU A 22 14.15 17.87 12.31
CA GLU A 22 13.78 19.23 12.68
C GLU A 22 13.21 19.41 14.10
N GLY A 23 13.21 18.39 14.97
CA GLY A 23 12.93 18.53 16.42
C GLY A 23 11.54 19.07 16.81
N TRP A 24 10.83 19.82 15.93
CA TRP A 24 9.49 20.37 16.21
C TRP A 24 8.44 19.27 16.35
N TYR A 25 8.60 18.18 15.60
CA TYR A 25 7.72 17.02 15.65
C TYR A 25 7.74 16.38 17.05
N ILE A 26 8.94 16.25 17.63
CA ILE A 26 9.14 15.71 18.99
C ILE A 26 8.59 16.70 20.02
N ASN A 27 8.82 18.01 19.83
CA ASN A 27 8.34 19.04 20.74
C ASN A 27 6.82 19.20 20.72
N ALA A 28 6.15 18.99 19.58
CA ALA A 28 4.68 18.99 19.50
C ALA A 28 4.05 17.89 20.38
N TRP A 29 4.77 16.80 20.64
CA TRP A 29 4.30 15.63 21.40
C TRP A 29 4.92 15.52 22.80
N ALA A 30 5.92 16.35 23.13
CA ALA A 30 6.60 16.31 24.43
C ALA A 30 5.67 16.56 25.62
N HIS A 31 4.52 17.19 25.40
CA HIS A 31 3.50 17.42 26.43
C HIS A 31 2.57 16.23 26.66
N LEU A 32 2.61 15.20 25.77
CA LEU A 32 1.81 14.00 25.98
C LEU A 32 2.45 13.12 27.06
N SER A 33 1.62 12.43 27.85
CA SER A 33 2.13 11.45 28.81
C SER A 33 2.92 10.34 28.09
N THR A 34 3.87 9.73 28.80
CA THR A 34 4.68 8.60 28.29
C THR A 34 3.80 7.46 27.75
N GLU A 35 2.67 7.19 28.40
CA GLU A 35 1.68 6.22 27.95
C GLU A 35 1.10 6.58 26.58
N LYS A 36 0.68 7.83 26.37
CA LYS A 36 0.14 8.29 25.08
C LYS A 36 1.22 8.31 23.99
N GLN A 37 2.45 8.69 24.33
CA GLN A 37 3.58 8.62 23.38
C GLN A 37 3.82 7.17 22.95
N PHE A 38 3.81 6.22 23.89
CA PHE A 38 3.93 4.80 23.59
C PHE A 38 2.79 4.31 22.68
N GLN A 39 1.55 4.68 22.96
CA GLN A 39 0.40 4.32 22.12
C GLN A 39 0.48 4.93 20.72
N LEU A 40 1.04 6.14 20.56
CA LEU A 40 1.18 6.82 19.26
C LEU A 40 2.35 6.29 18.42
N PHE A 41 3.48 5.99 19.04
CA PHE A 41 4.74 5.76 18.34
C PHE A 41 5.37 4.39 18.63
N GLY A 42 4.77 3.60 19.52
CA GLY A 42 5.39 2.40 20.05
C GLY A 42 6.52 2.71 21.02
N ASP A 43 7.43 1.79 21.20
CA ASP A 43 8.59 1.94 22.11
C ASP A 43 9.73 2.72 21.45
N LEU A 44 9.79 4.02 21.70
CA LEU A 44 10.82 4.92 21.14
C LEU A 44 12.26 4.56 21.54
N THR A 45 12.47 3.67 22.50
CA THR A 45 13.82 3.18 22.86
C THR A 45 14.36 2.16 21.87
N ARG A 46 13.50 1.58 21.03
CA ARG A 46 13.88 0.60 20.01
C ARG A 46 14.38 1.30 18.73
N LYS A 47 15.32 0.63 18.03
CA LYS A 47 16.07 1.25 16.92
C LYS A 47 15.27 1.47 15.64
N THR A 48 14.35 0.57 15.32
CA THR A 48 13.60 0.62 14.05
C THR A 48 12.14 0.84 14.33
N ARG A 49 11.44 1.45 13.36
CA ARG A 49 10.01 1.71 13.47
C ARG A 49 9.21 0.41 13.61
N SER A 50 9.58 -0.65 12.90
CA SER A 50 8.93 -1.95 13.05
C SER A 50 9.09 -2.52 14.45
N THR A 51 10.27 -2.43 15.07
CA THR A 51 10.46 -2.89 16.44
C THR A 51 9.72 -2.03 17.47
N GLN A 52 9.56 -0.72 17.22
CA GLN A 52 8.74 0.17 18.03
C GLN A 52 7.26 -0.26 18.01
N GLU A 53 6.70 -0.49 16.82
CA GLU A 53 5.31 -0.93 16.65
C GLU A 53 5.09 -2.36 17.16
N ARG A 54 6.09 -3.23 17.02
CA ARG A 54 6.07 -4.58 17.61
C ARG A 54 5.89 -4.53 19.12
N ALA A 55 6.57 -3.60 19.82
CA ALA A 55 6.44 -3.45 21.26
C ALA A 55 5.00 -3.08 21.69
N LEU A 56 4.30 -2.30 20.87
CA LEU A 56 2.90 -1.98 21.11
C LEU A 56 2.02 -3.23 20.99
N TRP A 57 2.23 -4.02 19.92
CA TRP A 57 1.51 -5.28 19.76
C TRP A 57 1.84 -6.28 20.88
N GLU A 58 3.09 -6.37 21.35
CA GLU A 58 3.48 -7.26 22.44
C GLU A 58 2.73 -6.98 23.76
N LYS A 59 2.23 -5.75 23.96
CA LYS A 59 1.32 -5.41 25.08
C LYS A 59 -0.14 -5.80 24.81
N HIS A 60 -0.52 -5.98 23.57
CA HIS A 60 -1.88 -6.29 23.12
C HIS A 60 -1.85 -7.44 22.09
N PRO A 61 -1.40 -8.66 22.48
CA PRO A 61 -1.05 -9.73 21.53
C PRO A 61 -2.25 -10.28 20.74
N GLU A 62 -3.47 -10.06 21.20
CA GLU A 62 -4.72 -10.41 20.51
C GLU A 62 -5.17 -9.35 19.49
N SER A 63 -4.56 -8.17 19.50
CA SER A 63 -4.98 -7.06 18.63
C SER A 63 -4.54 -7.28 17.18
N LYS A 64 -5.50 -7.62 16.32
CA LYS A 64 -5.33 -7.68 14.86
C LYS A 64 -4.92 -6.33 14.28
N VAL A 65 -5.42 -5.23 14.84
CA VAL A 65 -5.12 -3.85 14.43
C VAL A 65 -3.63 -3.54 14.59
N TYR A 66 -3.08 -3.79 15.78
CA TYR A 66 -1.67 -3.52 16.04
C TYR A 66 -0.75 -4.47 15.30
N TYR A 67 -1.16 -5.73 15.14
CA TYR A 67 -0.37 -6.68 14.38
C TYR A 67 -0.29 -6.34 12.90
N ALA A 68 -1.42 -6.02 12.27
CA ALA A 68 -1.44 -5.60 10.86
C ALA A 68 -0.60 -4.34 10.62
N ASN A 69 -0.67 -3.36 11.54
CA ASN A 69 0.19 -2.19 11.48
C ASN A 69 1.67 -2.55 11.62
N TYR A 70 2.03 -3.40 12.58
CA TYR A 70 3.41 -3.88 12.74
C TYR A 70 3.93 -4.54 11.45
N VAL A 71 3.18 -5.46 10.86
CA VAL A 71 3.58 -6.13 9.60
C VAL A 71 3.72 -5.11 8.47
N ARG A 72 2.82 -4.13 8.37
CA ARG A 72 2.89 -3.07 7.36
C ARG A 72 4.17 -2.23 7.50
N ILE A 73 4.57 -1.87 8.72
CA ILE A 73 5.82 -1.14 8.97
C ILE A 73 7.05 -2.03 8.74
N LEU A 74 6.95 -3.32 9.05
CA LEU A 74 8.02 -4.29 8.78
C LEU A 74 8.28 -4.42 7.25
N LEU A 75 7.24 -4.35 6.43
CA LEU A 75 7.36 -4.31 4.97
C LEU A 75 8.11 -3.06 4.48
N GLU A 76 8.01 -1.92 5.16
CA GLU A 76 8.78 -0.72 4.85
C GLU A 76 10.26 -0.89 5.20
N ASP A 77 10.54 -1.36 6.42
CA ASP A 77 11.91 -1.65 6.85
C ASP A 77 12.60 -2.69 5.95
N TYR A 78 11.82 -3.63 5.38
CA TYR A 78 12.29 -4.65 4.44
C TYR A 78 12.70 -4.06 3.09
N LYS A 79 12.01 -3.04 2.58
CA LYS A 79 12.36 -2.38 1.31
C LYS A 79 13.70 -1.67 1.36
N GLU A 80 14.11 -1.18 2.52
CA GLU A 80 15.33 -0.38 2.71
C GLU A 80 16.58 -1.22 2.96
N LYS A 81 16.42 -2.52 3.28
CA LYS A 81 17.52 -3.41 3.66
C LYS A 81 17.76 -4.50 2.62
N ASP A 82 18.95 -5.11 2.71
CA ASP A 82 19.35 -6.27 1.91
C ASP A 82 18.30 -7.40 2.02
N LEU A 83 17.62 -7.65 0.89
CA LEU A 83 16.41 -8.45 0.80
C LEU A 83 16.60 -9.91 1.23
N ASP A 84 17.82 -10.44 1.11
CA ASP A 84 18.05 -11.87 1.32
C ASP A 84 18.15 -12.25 2.82
N ASN A 85 18.74 -11.40 3.64
CA ASN A 85 18.97 -11.71 5.07
C ASN A 85 17.76 -11.47 5.99
N SER A 86 16.73 -10.78 5.51
CA SER A 86 15.55 -10.41 6.31
C SER A 86 14.25 -11.12 5.89
N PHE A 87 14.29 -11.89 4.80
CA PHE A 87 13.10 -12.51 4.23
C PHE A 87 12.46 -13.55 5.15
N ASP A 88 13.23 -14.48 5.68
CA ASP A 88 12.69 -15.56 6.55
C ASP A 88 11.98 -14.98 7.77
N TYR A 89 12.53 -13.89 8.32
CA TYR A 89 11.88 -13.18 9.42
C TYR A 89 10.57 -12.52 8.98
N LEU A 90 10.57 -11.82 7.84
CA LEU A 90 9.38 -11.17 7.29
C LEU A 90 8.29 -12.21 6.96
N GLU A 91 8.65 -13.31 6.28
CA GLU A 91 7.72 -14.40 5.96
C GLU A 91 7.10 -14.97 7.24
N LYS A 92 7.92 -15.27 8.24
CA LYS A 92 7.45 -15.78 9.54
C LYS A 92 6.42 -14.84 10.18
N GLU A 93 6.69 -13.53 10.19
CA GLU A 93 5.77 -12.58 10.78
C GLU A 93 4.49 -12.41 9.93
N ILE A 94 4.58 -12.46 8.61
CA ILE A 94 3.38 -12.45 7.75
C ILE A 94 2.51 -13.68 8.01
N ARG A 95 3.10 -14.89 8.09
CA ARG A 95 2.38 -16.14 8.38
C ARG A 95 1.75 -16.13 9.77
N ARG A 96 2.44 -15.57 10.75
CA ARG A 96 1.86 -15.36 12.08
C ARG A 96 0.62 -14.47 12.03
N GLY A 97 0.61 -13.45 11.17
CA GLY A 97 -0.57 -12.62 10.94
C GLY A 97 -1.72 -13.40 10.31
N GLU A 98 -1.41 -14.33 9.40
CA GLU A 98 -2.40 -15.25 8.85
C GLU A 98 -3.01 -16.15 9.93
N ASP A 99 -2.21 -16.65 10.89
CA ASP A 99 -2.71 -17.44 12.02
C ASP A 99 -3.60 -16.63 12.97
N LEU A 100 -3.27 -15.35 13.19
CA LEU A 100 -4.05 -14.44 14.05
C LEU A 100 -5.37 -13.99 13.40
N ASP A 101 -5.41 -13.94 12.08
CA ASP A 101 -6.57 -13.47 11.32
C ASP A 101 -6.76 -14.31 10.04
N PRO A 102 -7.16 -15.59 10.20
CA PRO A 102 -7.12 -16.59 9.13
C PRO A 102 -8.05 -16.27 7.95
N ASP A 103 -9.09 -15.49 8.15
CA ASP A 103 -10.04 -15.09 7.11
C ASP A 103 -9.62 -13.82 6.34
N ASN A 104 -8.51 -13.19 6.75
CA ASN A 104 -8.03 -11.96 6.14
C ASN A 104 -7.03 -12.22 5.02
N ALA A 105 -7.37 -11.84 3.81
CA ALA A 105 -6.51 -11.98 2.64
C ALA A 105 -5.26 -11.08 2.66
N PHE A 106 -5.19 -10.07 3.54
CA PHE A 106 -4.08 -9.10 3.60
C PHE A 106 -2.72 -9.79 3.64
N TYR A 107 -2.56 -10.75 4.54
CA TYR A 107 -1.27 -11.41 4.77
C TYR A 107 -0.83 -12.25 3.56
N ASN A 108 -1.75 -12.96 2.92
CA ASN A 108 -1.43 -13.75 1.72
C ASN A 108 -1.10 -12.86 0.52
N TYR A 109 -1.80 -11.74 0.32
CA TYR A 109 -1.43 -10.76 -0.70
C TYR A 109 -0.05 -10.16 -0.44
N MET A 110 0.29 -9.86 0.83
CA MET A 110 1.61 -9.33 1.17
C MET A 110 2.70 -10.35 0.89
N LEU A 111 2.49 -11.61 1.29
CA LEU A 111 3.46 -12.66 1.03
C LEU A 111 3.62 -12.93 -0.47
N ALA A 112 2.52 -13.01 -1.22
CA ALA A 112 2.55 -13.15 -2.68
C ALA A 112 3.36 -12.00 -3.32
N ALA A 113 3.12 -10.76 -2.91
CA ALA A 113 3.81 -9.59 -3.46
C ALA A 113 5.31 -9.58 -3.15
N VAL A 114 5.71 -9.97 -1.93
CA VAL A 114 7.13 -10.07 -1.54
C VAL A 114 7.83 -11.20 -2.28
N LEU A 115 7.22 -12.38 -2.39
CA LEU A 115 7.76 -13.52 -3.14
C LEU A 115 7.92 -13.16 -4.62
N PHE A 116 6.91 -12.52 -5.20
CA PHE A 116 6.95 -12.07 -6.59
C PHE A 116 8.10 -11.08 -6.83
N LYS A 117 8.26 -10.09 -5.95
CA LYS A 117 9.34 -9.11 -6.01
C LYS A 117 10.73 -9.73 -5.92
N ARG A 118 10.89 -10.82 -5.17
CA ARG A 118 12.15 -11.58 -5.11
C ARG A 118 12.37 -12.45 -6.33
N GLY A 119 11.32 -13.10 -6.82
CA GLY A 119 11.38 -14.03 -7.96
C GLY A 119 11.49 -13.34 -9.30
N ALA A 120 11.18 -12.06 -9.42
CA ALA A 120 11.24 -11.29 -10.65
C ALA A 120 11.80 -9.89 -10.45
N GLU A 121 12.47 -9.36 -11.49
CA GLU A 121 13.02 -8.01 -11.52
C GLU A 121 12.46 -7.23 -12.69
N TRP A 122 12.07 -5.98 -12.40
CA TRP A 122 11.71 -5.03 -13.43
C TRP A 122 12.96 -4.35 -13.99
N LYS A 123 13.24 -4.53 -15.28
CA LYS A 123 14.31 -3.83 -15.98
C LYS A 123 13.73 -2.74 -16.85
N SER A 124 14.14 -1.51 -16.60
CA SER A 124 13.94 -0.39 -17.50
C SER A 124 15.15 -0.30 -18.41
N ASN A 125 15.00 -0.54 -19.71
CA ASN A 125 16.08 -0.30 -20.66
C ASN A 125 16.37 1.19 -20.75
N ASN A 126 17.64 1.57 -20.57
CA ASN A 126 18.14 2.95 -20.70
C ASN A 126 17.69 3.55 -22.04
N GLY A 127 16.69 4.43 -22.01
CA GLY A 127 16.11 5.06 -23.19
C GLY A 127 14.58 5.02 -23.28
N GLY A 128 13.89 4.41 -22.33
CA GLY A 128 12.42 4.57 -22.15
C GLY A 128 11.54 3.78 -23.11
N LYS A 129 12.04 2.76 -23.83
CA LYS A 129 11.27 2.08 -24.90
C LYS A 129 10.88 0.62 -24.64
N ALA A 130 11.41 -0.07 -23.67
CA ALA A 130 10.94 -1.41 -23.28
C ALA A 130 11.13 -1.60 -21.79
N GLU A 131 10.02 -1.73 -21.10
CA GLU A 131 9.98 -2.21 -19.72
C GLU A 131 9.82 -3.73 -19.80
N GLU A 132 10.72 -4.49 -19.22
CA GLU A 132 10.73 -5.96 -19.25
C GLU A 132 10.81 -6.53 -17.83
N TRP A 133 9.99 -7.55 -17.56
CA TRP A 133 10.11 -8.37 -16.37
C TRP A 133 11.06 -9.54 -16.64
N VAL A 134 12.07 -9.68 -15.80
CA VAL A 134 13.03 -10.80 -15.87
C VAL A 134 12.79 -11.73 -14.69
N ILE A 135 12.46 -12.98 -14.99
CA ILE A 135 12.33 -14.05 -13.99
C ILE A 135 13.72 -14.38 -13.46
N LYS A 136 13.93 -14.26 -12.16
CA LYS A 136 15.15 -14.62 -11.43
C LYS A 136 15.05 -16.00 -10.79
N ASP A 137 13.89 -16.26 -10.17
CA ASP A 137 13.62 -17.49 -9.45
C ASP A 137 12.16 -17.91 -9.68
N LYS A 138 11.99 -18.94 -10.51
CA LYS A 138 10.69 -19.48 -10.86
C LYS A 138 9.99 -20.09 -9.64
N ALA A 139 10.74 -20.76 -8.73
CA ALA A 139 10.15 -21.40 -7.58
C ALA A 139 9.49 -20.39 -6.62
N LEU A 140 10.10 -19.20 -6.45
CA LEU A 140 9.50 -18.11 -5.69
C LEU A 140 8.23 -17.57 -6.35
N LEU A 141 8.19 -17.51 -7.68
CA LEU A 141 6.98 -17.10 -8.40
C LEU A 141 5.86 -18.10 -8.27
N ASP A 142 6.17 -19.39 -8.36
CA ASP A 142 5.19 -20.47 -8.16
C ASP A 142 4.60 -20.43 -6.72
N LEU A 143 5.44 -20.16 -5.72
CA LEU A 143 4.97 -19.93 -4.34
C LEU A 143 4.12 -18.67 -4.23
N ALA A 144 4.48 -17.57 -4.92
CA ALA A 144 3.68 -16.35 -4.93
C ALA A 144 2.26 -16.60 -5.48
N ILE A 145 2.15 -17.41 -6.52
CA ILE A 145 0.86 -17.82 -7.10
C ILE A 145 0.04 -18.64 -6.10
N VAL A 146 0.66 -19.55 -5.38
CA VAL A 146 -0.02 -20.32 -4.32
C VAL A 146 -0.61 -19.38 -3.25
N GLU A 147 0.17 -18.39 -2.80
CA GLU A 147 -0.31 -17.42 -1.80
C GLU A 147 -1.41 -16.50 -2.37
N LEU A 148 -1.30 -16.09 -3.64
CA LEU A 148 -2.34 -15.32 -4.32
C LEU A 148 -3.66 -16.11 -4.38
N ASN A 149 -3.61 -17.39 -4.74
CA ASN A 149 -4.78 -18.26 -4.77
C ASN A 149 -5.42 -18.44 -3.39
N LYS A 150 -4.62 -18.54 -2.33
CA LYS A 150 -5.14 -18.55 -0.94
C LYS A 150 -5.82 -17.23 -0.61
N ALA A 151 -5.24 -16.07 -1.01
CA ALA A 151 -5.83 -14.76 -0.80
C ALA A 151 -7.21 -14.63 -1.49
N GLU A 152 -7.34 -15.19 -2.70
CA GLU A 152 -8.61 -15.17 -3.45
C GLU A 152 -9.72 -15.97 -2.75
N GLN A 153 -9.39 -17.01 -2.02
CA GLN A 153 -10.36 -17.85 -1.30
C GLN A 153 -10.83 -17.21 0.01
N LYS A 154 -10.11 -16.23 0.56
CA LYS A 154 -10.47 -15.59 1.84
C LYS A 154 -11.61 -14.57 1.66
N PRO A 155 -12.50 -14.45 2.66
CA PRO A 155 -13.73 -13.66 2.52
C PRO A 155 -13.49 -12.15 2.48
N TYR A 156 -12.43 -11.63 3.11
CA TYR A 156 -12.18 -10.19 3.16
C TYR A 156 -10.69 -9.84 3.11
N TYR A 157 -10.43 -8.55 2.81
CA TYR A 157 -9.11 -7.92 2.90
C TYR A 157 -9.22 -6.74 3.86
N ARG A 158 -8.46 -6.74 4.93
CA ARG A 158 -8.43 -5.64 5.92
C ARG A 158 -7.02 -5.35 6.37
N ARG A 159 -6.60 -4.10 6.20
CA ARG A 159 -5.33 -3.57 6.71
C ARG A 159 -5.49 -2.99 8.12
N TYR A 160 -6.73 -2.85 8.57
CA TYR A 160 -7.10 -2.21 9.83
C TYR A 160 -6.56 -0.77 9.99
N LEU A 161 -6.25 -0.10 8.87
CA LEU A 161 -5.63 1.23 8.90
C LEU A 161 -6.60 2.30 9.44
N SER A 162 -7.88 2.21 9.11
CA SER A 162 -8.90 3.13 9.60
C SER A 162 -9.09 3.04 11.11
N GLU A 163 -9.17 1.82 11.64
CA GLU A 163 -9.29 1.54 13.08
C GLU A 163 -8.05 2.02 13.82
N PHE A 164 -6.87 1.63 13.32
CA PHE A 164 -5.59 2.05 13.85
C PHE A 164 -5.45 3.58 13.94
N LEU A 165 -5.81 4.28 12.85
CA LEU A 165 -5.74 5.73 12.81
C LEU A 165 -6.75 6.39 13.73
N LYS A 166 -7.97 5.87 13.81
CA LYS A 166 -8.99 6.36 14.72
C LYS A 166 -8.50 6.29 16.17
N GLU A 167 -8.03 5.13 16.63
CA GLU A 167 -7.50 4.95 17.98
C GLU A 167 -6.37 5.95 18.28
N ARG A 168 -5.45 6.15 17.33
CA ARG A 168 -4.34 7.08 17.52
C ARG A 168 -4.74 8.54 17.46
N LEU A 169 -5.64 8.89 16.57
CA LEU A 169 -6.11 10.28 16.46
C LEU A 169 -6.90 10.74 17.70
N ASP A 170 -7.55 9.80 18.39
CA ASP A 170 -8.28 10.08 19.63
C ASP A 170 -7.34 10.34 20.84
N LEU A 171 -6.05 9.95 20.73
CA LEU A 171 -5.04 10.25 21.75
C LEU A 171 -4.57 11.72 21.72
N PHE A 172 -4.74 12.40 20.58
CA PHE A 172 -4.39 13.81 20.47
C PHE A 172 -5.38 14.67 21.23
N PRO A 173 -4.92 15.72 21.95
CA PRO A 173 -5.81 16.66 22.61
C PRO A 173 -6.72 17.36 21.59
N GLU A 174 -7.85 17.89 22.06
CA GLU A 174 -8.69 18.75 21.22
C GLU A 174 -7.86 19.87 20.59
N THR A 175 -7.90 19.94 19.28
CA THR A 175 -7.04 20.82 18.48
C THR A 175 -7.54 22.27 18.52
N ARG A 176 -7.22 23.00 19.60
CA ARG A 176 -7.54 24.42 19.76
C ARG A 176 -6.48 25.33 19.12
N ARG A 177 -5.23 24.86 19.04
CA ARG A 177 -4.11 25.59 18.47
C ARG A 177 -3.81 25.12 17.05
N LEU A 178 -3.25 26.02 16.25
CA LEU A 178 -2.84 25.71 14.87
C LEU A 178 -1.75 24.62 14.85
N GLU A 179 -0.81 24.67 15.79
CA GLU A 179 0.30 23.73 15.95
C GLU A 179 -0.22 22.29 16.16
N ASP A 180 -1.26 22.12 16.99
CA ASP A 180 -1.85 20.81 17.26
C ASP A 180 -2.49 20.22 15.98
N ARG A 181 -3.15 21.07 15.17
CA ARG A 181 -3.74 20.66 13.89
C ARG A 181 -2.68 20.26 12.89
N ILE A 182 -1.61 21.05 12.80
CA ILE A 182 -0.49 20.78 11.91
C ILE A 182 0.22 19.50 12.33
N GLY A 183 0.47 19.31 13.63
CA GLY A 183 1.05 18.08 14.18
C GLY A 183 0.22 16.83 13.86
N LYS A 184 -1.10 16.90 14.02
CA LYS A 184 -2.03 15.82 13.66
C LYS A 184 -1.99 15.50 12.16
N MET A 185 -1.94 16.52 11.30
CA MET A 185 -1.79 16.33 9.86
C MET A 185 -0.43 15.74 9.49
N ALA A 186 0.64 16.19 10.12
CA ALA A 186 1.98 15.65 9.92
C ALA A 186 2.07 14.17 10.33
N TYR A 187 1.45 13.81 11.46
CA TYR A 187 1.34 12.41 11.87
C TYR A 187 0.66 11.56 10.79
N LEU A 188 -0.51 12.01 10.29
CA LEU A 188 -1.22 11.30 9.22
C LEU A 188 -0.37 11.16 7.94
N ALA A 189 0.34 12.23 7.57
CA ALA A 189 1.21 12.23 6.39
C ALA A 189 2.46 11.35 6.55
N SER A 190 2.90 11.08 7.79
CA SER A 190 4.07 10.25 8.09
C SER A 190 3.80 8.75 8.08
N ILE A 191 2.54 8.33 7.86
CA ILE A 191 2.19 6.91 7.86
C ILE A 191 2.55 6.30 6.51
N PRO A 192 3.53 5.39 6.45
CA PRO A 192 3.91 4.76 5.20
C PRO A 192 2.84 3.77 4.76
N LEU A 193 2.69 3.61 3.45
CA LEU A 193 1.75 2.68 2.81
C LEU A 193 2.52 1.73 1.86
N PRO A 194 3.51 0.98 2.36
CA PRO A 194 4.35 0.10 1.55
C PRO A 194 3.57 -1.03 0.90
N ASP A 195 2.54 -1.50 1.57
CA ASP A 195 1.61 -2.54 1.14
C ASP A 195 0.95 -2.20 -0.21
N LEU A 196 0.49 -0.97 -0.38
CA LEU A 196 -0.14 -0.54 -1.63
C LEU A 196 0.82 -0.55 -2.81
N GLY A 197 2.09 -0.15 -2.59
CA GLY A 197 3.12 -0.22 -3.62
C GLY A 197 3.41 -1.66 -4.04
N LEU A 198 3.56 -2.55 -3.08
CA LEU A 198 3.81 -3.99 -3.32
C LEU A 198 2.65 -4.65 -4.08
N ILE A 199 1.42 -4.39 -3.68
CA ILE A 199 0.21 -4.91 -4.36
C ILE A 199 0.12 -4.40 -5.80
N ARG A 200 0.34 -3.10 -6.02
CA ARG A 200 0.35 -2.53 -7.38
C ARG A 200 1.39 -3.22 -8.25
N ASP A 201 2.60 -3.43 -7.73
CA ASP A 201 3.68 -4.03 -8.47
C ASP A 201 3.41 -5.53 -8.74
N LEU A 202 2.79 -6.25 -7.80
CA LEU A 202 2.31 -7.61 -8.02
C LEU A 202 1.33 -7.69 -9.21
N PHE A 203 0.27 -6.88 -9.19
CA PHE A 203 -0.73 -6.92 -10.27
C PHE A 203 -0.20 -6.37 -11.61
N LYS A 204 0.81 -5.50 -11.58
CA LYS A 204 1.52 -5.07 -12.80
C LYS A 204 2.33 -6.22 -13.41
N ALA A 205 2.85 -7.11 -12.60
CA ALA A 205 3.72 -8.20 -13.05
C ALA A 205 2.96 -9.44 -13.55
N ILE A 206 1.78 -9.72 -13.03
CA ILE A 206 0.98 -10.91 -13.40
C ILE A 206 0.76 -11.05 -14.92
N PRO A 207 0.32 -10.03 -15.68
CA PRO A 207 0.15 -10.17 -17.13
C PRO A 207 1.44 -10.58 -17.83
N PHE A 208 2.59 -10.02 -17.46
CA PHE A 208 3.89 -10.39 -18.05
C PHE A 208 4.28 -11.83 -17.70
N TYR A 209 3.98 -12.26 -16.46
CA TYR A 209 4.22 -13.65 -16.05
C TYR A 209 3.39 -14.61 -16.89
N VAL A 210 2.12 -14.30 -17.15
CA VAL A 210 1.23 -15.12 -17.98
C VAL A 210 1.74 -15.16 -19.45
N GLU A 211 2.15 -14.03 -20.02
CA GLU A 211 2.71 -13.96 -21.38
C GLU A 211 4.03 -14.74 -21.53
N SER A 212 4.85 -14.77 -20.47
CA SER A 212 6.18 -15.38 -20.50
C SER A 212 6.19 -16.88 -20.18
N ASN A 213 5.07 -17.44 -19.74
CA ASN A 213 4.97 -18.83 -19.34
C ASN A 213 3.80 -19.50 -20.07
N GLU A 214 4.04 -20.71 -20.58
CA GLU A 214 2.99 -21.54 -21.18
C GLU A 214 2.11 -22.16 -20.09
N LEU A 215 1.25 -21.34 -19.49
CA LEU A 215 0.32 -21.79 -18.47
C LEU A 215 -0.90 -22.45 -19.11
N PRO A 216 -1.50 -23.45 -18.46
CA PRO A 216 -2.84 -23.92 -18.82
C PRO A 216 -3.82 -22.73 -18.86
N GLU A 217 -4.71 -22.74 -19.84
CA GLU A 217 -5.63 -21.63 -20.07
C GLU A 217 -6.48 -21.23 -18.85
N ALA A 218 -6.89 -22.24 -18.07
CA ALA A 218 -7.66 -22.00 -16.84
C ALA A 218 -6.82 -21.26 -15.80
N ASP A 219 -5.55 -21.65 -15.59
CA ASP A 219 -4.64 -21.05 -14.62
C ASP A 219 -4.26 -19.62 -15.04
N ALA A 220 -3.98 -19.43 -16.34
CA ALA A 220 -3.74 -18.09 -16.89
C ALA A 220 -4.92 -17.15 -16.67
N SER A 221 -6.15 -17.61 -16.94
CA SER A 221 -7.36 -16.81 -16.73
C SER A 221 -7.59 -16.49 -15.27
N GLN A 222 -7.38 -17.45 -14.38
CA GLN A 222 -7.53 -17.23 -12.93
C GLN A 222 -6.54 -16.16 -12.44
N LEU A 223 -5.28 -16.20 -12.88
CA LEU A 223 -4.28 -15.21 -12.51
C LEU A 223 -4.60 -13.83 -13.07
N LEU A 224 -5.04 -13.76 -14.34
CA LEU A 224 -5.43 -12.51 -14.96
C LEU A 224 -6.65 -11.87 -14.29
N ASP A 225 -7.55 -12.65 -13.70
CA ASP A 225 -8.74 -12.16 -13.00
C ASP A 225 -8.50 -11.81 -11.52
N ALA A 226 -7.37 -12.21 -10.94
CA ALA A 226 -7.07 -11.99 -9.51
C ALA A 226 -7.12 -10.51 -9.08
N TRP A 227 -6.78 -9.55 -9.99
CA TRP A 227 -6.91 -8.12 -9.72
C TRP A 227 -8.35 -7.71 -9.37
N HIS A 228 -9.33 -8.33 -10.02
CA HIS A 228 -10.74 -8.04 -9.77
C HIS A 228 -11.18 -8.57 -8.40
N GLY A 229 -10.79 -9.79 -8.06
CA GLY A 229 -11.02 -10.37 -6.74
C GLY A 229 -10.42 -9.51 -5.62
N PHE A 230 -9.17 -9.05 -5.82
CA PHE A 230 -8.52 -8.12 -4.91
C PHE A 230 -9.31 -6.81 -4.76
N LEU A 231 -9.64 -6.11 -5.86
CA LEU A 231 -10.36 -4.83 -5.79
C LEU A 231 -11.72 -4.96 -5.11
N LYS A 232 -12.45 -6.04 -5.37
CA LYS A 232 -13.73 -6.31 -4.71
C LYS A 232 -13.60 -6.39 -3.18
N LYS A 233 -12.49 -6.93 -2.68
CA LYS A 233 -12.20 -7.04 -1.24
C LYS A 233 -11.56 -5.78 -0.66
N ALA A 234 -10.71 -5.08 -1.42
CA ALA A 234 -9.93 -3.95 -0.93
C ALA A 234 -10.66 -2.61 -0.98
N VAL A 235 -11.59 -2.42 -1.93
CA VAL A 235 -12.37 -1.16 -2.03
C VAL A 235 -13.13 -0.86 -0.74
N PRO A 236 -13.81 -1.81 -0.06
CA PRO A 236 -14.46 -1.55 1.22
C PRO A 236 -13.51 -1.13 2.35
N ASP A 237 -12.22 -1.50 2.28
CA ASP A 237 -11.18 -1.13 3.26
C ASP A 237 -10.49 0.20 2.93
N ALA A 238 -10.78 0.79 1.77
CA ALA A 238 -10.17 2.06 1.35
C ALA A 238 -10.60 3.20 2.27
N TRP A 239 -9.63 3.81 2.93
CA TRP A 239 -9.87 4.89 3.89
C TRP A 239 -9.36 6.25 3.41
N SER A 240 -8.33 6.28 2.59
CA SER A 240 -7.66 7.51 2.14
C SER A 240 -7.78 7.73 0.65
N LEU A 241 -7.56 8.99 0.22
CA LEU A 241 -7.45 9.31 -1.20
C LEU A 241 -6.32 8.51 -1.88
N ILE A 242 -5.24 8.22 -1.16
CA ILE A 242 -4.11 7.45 -1.69
C ILE A 242 -4.57 6.01 -1.98
N ASP A 243 -5.35 5.40 -1.07
CA ASP A 243 -5.93 4.08 -1.31
C ASP A 243 -6.73 4.07 -2.62
N VAL A 244 -7.65 5.02 -2.75
CA VAL A 244 -8.50 5.14 -3.95
C VAL A 244 -7.67 5.33 -5.22
N LEU A 245 -6.61 6.16 -5.17
CA LEU A 245 -5.74 6.39 -6.32
C LEU A 245 -4.94 5.14 -6.71
N VAL A 246 -4.45 4.37 -5.74
CA VAL A 246 -3.72 3.12 -6.02
C VAL A 246 -4.65 2.04 -6.55
N LEU A 247 -5.83 1.85 -5.95
CA LEU A 247 -6.84 0.91 -6.44
C LEU A 247 -7.27 1.27 -7.88
N ASN A 248 -7.44 2.56 -8.16
CA ASN A 248 -7.71 3.04 -9.52
C ASN A 248 -6.55 2.77 -10.49
N ALA A 249 -5.30 2.92 -10.03
CA ALA A 249 -4.13 2.60 -10.86
C ALA A 249 -4.08 1.11 -11.22
N ILE A 250 -4.43 0.22 -10.29
CA ILE A 250 -4.54 -1.24 -10.54
C ILE A 250 -5.65 -1.50 -11.58
N ALA A 251 -6.82 -0.89 -11.42
CA ALA A 251 -7.92 -1.04 -12.38
C ALA A 251 -7.54 -0.56 -13.79
N THR A 252 -6.92 0.62 -13.90
CA THR A 252 -6.47 1.19 -15.19
C THR A 252 -5.41 0.33 -15.87
N MET A 253 -4.52 -0.26 -15.09
CA MET A 253 -3.50 -1.18 -15.60
C MET A 253 -4.16 -2.47 -16.12
N ALA A 254 -5.11 -3.01 -15.38
CA ALA A 254 -5.86 -4.19 -15.81
C ALA A 254 -6.61 -3.93 -17.13
N GLU A 255 -7.21 -2.73 -17.30
CA GLU A 255 -7.87 -2.33 -18.56
C GLU A 255 -6.93 -2.45 -19.76
N LYS A 256 -5.68 -2.07 -19.60
CA LYS A 256 -4.69 -2.08 -20.70
C LYS A 256 -4.01 -3.43 -20.86
N LYS A 257 -3.35 -3.90 -19.81
CA LYS A 257 -2.44 -5.06 -19.91
C LYS A 257 -3.17 -6.40 -19.82
N VAL A 258 -4.10 -6.55 -18.87
CA VAL A 258 -4.85 -7.81 -18.74
C VAL A 258 -5.77 -8.02 -19.94
N ALA A 259 -6.41 -6.97 -20.45
CA ALA A 259 -7.25 -7.07 -21.62
C ALA A 259 -6.45 -7.42 -22.89
N ASP A 260 -5.24 -6.85 -23.05
CA ASP A 260 -4.37 -7.16 -24.17
C ASP A 260 -3.92 -8.64 -24.15
N VAL A 261 -3.60 -9.17 -22.96
CA VAL A 261 -3.25 -10.61 -22.81
C VAL A 261 -4.45 -11.49 -23.16
N TYR A 262 -5.66 -11.15 -22.73
CA TYR A 262 -6.87 -11.89 -23.14
C TYR A 262 -7.12 -11.84 -24.65
N GLU A 263 -6.83 -10.72 -25.31
CA GLU A 263 -6.92 -10.66 -26.78
C GLU A 263 -5.87 -11.57 -27.44
N ALA A 264 -4.64 -11.58 -26.94
CA ALA A 264 -3.59 -12.48 -27.42
C ALA A 264 -3.92 -13.98 -27.21
N MET A 265 -4.73 -14.30 -26.19
CA MET A 265 -5.28 -15.64 -25.91
C MET A 265 -6.53 -15.98 -26.72
N ASP A 266 -6.93 -15.15 -27.70
CA ASP A 266 -8.18 -15.28 -28.48
C ASP A 266 -9.45 -15.30 -27.60
N LYS A 267 -9.48 -14.46 -26.55
CA LYS A 267 -10.58 -14.30 -25.61
C LYS A 267 -11.19 -12.88 -25.62
N PRO A 268 -11.75 -12.42 -26.76
CA PRO A 268 -12.22 -11.03 -26.89
C PRO A 268 -13.38 -10.68 -25.94
N ALA A 269 -14.18 -11.67 -25.54
CA ALA A 269 -15.27 -11.47 -24.58
C ALA A 269 -14.73 -11.15 -23.18
N ALA A 270 -13.66 -11.85 -22.73
CA ALA A 270 -12.99 -11.60 -21.47
C ALA A 270 -12.29 -10.23 -21.49
N ALA A 271 -11.58 -9.91 -22.57
CA ALA A 271 -10.94 -8.60 -22.77
C ALA A 271 -11.95 -7.44 -22.67
N LYS A 272 -13.11 -7.56 -23.36
CA LYS A 272 -14.20 -6.57 -23.27
C LYS A 272 -14.78 -6.47 -21.86
N GLY A 273 -14.94 -7.60 -21.16
CA GLY A 273 -15.40 -7.66 -19.77
C GLY A 273 -14.45 -6.91 -18.84
N THR A 274 -13.14 -7.17 -18.95
CA THR A 274 -12.07 -6.50 -18.20
C THR A 274 -12.11 -4.99 -18.40
N ARG A 275 -12.15 -4.49 -19.65
CA ARG A 275 -12.23 -3.06 -19.95
C ARG A 275 -13.46 -2.40 -19.37
N ARG A 276 -14.62 -3.05 -19.48
CA ARG A 276 -15.87 -2.51 -18.90
C ARG A 276 -15.77 -2.37 -17.39
N LEU A 277 -15.27 -3.39 -16.71
CA LEU A 277 -15.17 -3.43 -15.26
C LEU A 277 -14.13 -2.42 -14.74
N ALA A 278 -12.96 -2.36 -15.35
CA ALA A 278 -11.93 -1.39 -15.02
C ALA A 278 -12.43 0.06 -15.20
N LYS A 279 -13.18 0.33 -16.27
CA LYS A 279 -13.80 1.63 -16.50
C LYS A 279 -14.80 1.99 -15.39
N GLN A 280 -15.68 1.07 -14.99
CA GLN A 280 -16.62 1.31 -13.89
C GLN A 280 -15.93 1.66 -12.57
N LEU A 281 -14.79 1.02 -12.28
CA LEU A 281 -14.02 1.27 -11.07
C LEU A 281 -13.23 2.59 -11.12
N SER A 282 -12.85 3.05 -12.32
CA SER A 282 -12.09 4.29 -12.52
C SER A 282 -12.95 5.55 -12.66
N GLU A 283 -14.20 5.43 -13.09
CA GLU A 283 -15.12 6.56 -13.32
C GLU A 283 -15.22 7.57 -12.16
N PRO A 284 -15.36 7.16 -10.89
CA PRO A 284 -15.43 8.12 -9.77
C PRO A 284 -14.17 8.98 -9.65
N VAL A 285 -12.99 8.39 -9.88
CA VAL A 285 -11.70 9.09 -9.80
C VAL A 285 -11.52 10.05 -10.97
N GLU A 286 -11.90 9.64 -12.17
CA GLU A 286 -11.84 10.49 -13.35
C GLU A 286 -12.81 11.69 -13.25
N SER A 287 -14.02 11.47 -12.74
CA SER A 287 -14.99 12.53 -12.44
C SER A 287 -14.44 13.54 -11.44
N TRP A 288 -13.79 13.08 -10.38
CA TRP A 288 -13.13 13.95 -9.40
C TRP A 288 -11.98 14.74 -10.01
N LYS A 289 -11.11 14.12 -10.84
CA LYS A 289 -10.03 14.80 -11.55
C LYS A 289 -10.56 15.91 -12.49
N ALA A 290 -11.65 15.62 -13.21
CA ALA A 290 -12.29 16.57 -14.10
C ALA A 290 -12.86 17.79 -13.34
N ALA A 291 -13.57 17.55 -12.22
CA ALA A 291 -14.09 18.62 -11.36
C ALA A 291 -12.98 19.51 -10.79
N ARG A 292 -11.83 18.91 -10.40
CA ARG A 292 -10.68 19.68 -9.92
C ARG A 292 -10.02 20.55 -11.01
N LYS A 293 -9.94 20.03 -12.24
CA LYS A 293 -9.40 20.83 -13.38
C LYS A 293 -10.30 22.03 -13.71
N SER A 294 -11.62 21.84 -13.72
CA SER A 294 -12.57 22.92 -13.99
C SER A 294 -12.49 24.03 -12.93
N LYS A 295 -12.35 23.68 -11.64
CA LYS A 295 -12.18 24.64 -10.55
C LYS A 295 -10.90 25.46 -10.72
N LYS A 296 -9.77 24.84 -11.01
CA LYS A 296 -8.50 25.56 -11.27
C LYS A 296 -8.56 26.51 -12.47
N SER A 297 -9.32 26.16 -13.50
CA SER A 297 -9.53 27.02 -14.68
C SER A 297 -10.36 28.26 -14.35
N ASN A 298 -11.39 28.11 -13.49
CA ASN A 298 -12.24 29.22 -13.07
C ASN A 298 -11.50 30.18 -12.10
N ASP A 299 -10.69 29.64 -11.17
CA ASP A 299 -9.89 30.46 -10.25
C ASP A 299 -8.83 31.32 -10.98
N LYS A 300 -8.28 30.82 -12.11
CA LYS A 300 -7.39 31.64 -12.96
C LYS A 300 -8.10 32.79 -13.68
N LYS A 301 -9.32 32.54 -14.17
CA LYS A 301 -10.11 33.56 -14.88
C LYS A 301 -10.68 34.64 -13.97
N SER A 302 -10.73 34.42 -12.66
CA SER A 302 -11.22 35.41 -11.70
C SER A 302 -10.10 36.32 -11.14
N ASN A 303 -8.83 36.00 -11.44
CA ASN A 303 -7.65 36.77 -10.99
C ASN A 303 -7.00 37.60 -12.12
N ASP A 304 -7.50 37.51 -13.35
CA ASP A 304 -7.20 38.34 -14.50
C ASP A 304 -8.33 39.40 -14.67
#